data_7921623b53cd5c1bba9482b3b76c4964
#
_entry.id   7921623b53cd5c1bba9482b3b76c4964
#
_cell.length_a   1.000
_cell.length_b   1.000
_cell.length_c   1.000
_cell.angle_alpha   90.00
_cell.angle_beta   90.00
_cell.angle_gamma   90.00
#
_symmetry.space_group_name_H-M   'P 1'
#
loop_
_entity.id
_entity.type
_entity.pdbx_description
1 polymer ?
#
loop_
_entity_poly.entity_id
_entity_poly.type
_entity_poly.pdbx_seq_one_letter_code
_entity_poly.pdbx_strand_id
1 'polypeptide(L)'
;AMQCIRIRGTSDYARLVFWGLVCGLLGDALLALRFLWKKTHDVFFIAGTLAFFAGHIFYILAILKLAPDAWQYAIPLALIALGVAGFYSNAKQVKAGKILPLGIIYIGEVLFVAACALSGALQTSSRALFLFFIGGLCFSLSDNMLVVLSFGTNDNPYRNAVLHVLYYMAQVFIA
;
A
#
# COMPACT_ATOMS: atom_id res chain seq x y z
N ALA A 1 -6.59 -22.75 -26.56
CA ALA A 1 -7.02 -21.34 -26.31
C ALA A 1 -6.94 -20.97 -24.83
N MET A 2 -7.52 -21.75 -23.89
CA MET A 2 -7.49 -21.46 -22.45
C MET A 2 -6.08 -21.37 -21.87
N GLN A 3 -5.15 -22.24 -22.24
CA GLN A 3 -3.76 -22.17 -21.75
C GLN A 3 -3.02 -20.92 -22.22
N CYS A 4 -3.23 -20.46 -23.47
CA CYS A 4 -2.62 -19.23 -23.97
C CYS A 4 -3.16 -17.97 -23.26
N ILE A 5 -4.43 -17.95 -22.90
CA ILE A 5 -5.04 -16.85 -22.13
C ILE A 5 -4.46 -16.82 -20.72
N ARG A 6 -4.24 -17.99 -20.10
CA ARG A 6 -3.65 -18.11 -18.75
C ARG A 6 -2.18 -17.65 -18.71
N ILE A 7 -1.38 -17.99 -19.73
CA ILE A 7 0.02 -17.58 -19.86
C ILE A 7 0.12 -16.06 -20.10
N ARG A 8 -0.73 -15.49 -20.95
CA ARG A 8 -0.78 -14.03 -21.15
C ARG A 8 -1.18 -13.27 -19.87
N GLY A 9 -2.19 -13.76 -19.16
CA GLY A 9 -2.62 -13.15 -17.89
C GLY A 9 -1.55 -13.14 -16.82
N THR A 10 -0.75 -14.21 -16.68
CA THR A 10 0.37 -14.28 -15.74
C THR A 10 1.52 -13.36 -16.14
N SER A 11 1.80 -13.21 -17.43
CA SER A 11 2.82 -12.28 -17.93
C SER A 11 2.43 -10.82 -17.67
N ASP A 12 1.16 -10.46 -17.91
CA ASP A 12 0.66 -9.12 -17.67
C ASP A 12 0.60 -8.79 -16.18
N TYR A 13 0.21 -9.76 -15.34
CA TYR A 13 0.26 -9.65 -13.89
C TYR A 13 1.68 -9.31 -13.40
N ALA A 14 2.67 -10.12 -13.78
CA ALA A 14 4.05 -9.92 -13.36
C ALA A 14 4.61 -8.57 -13.82
N ARG A 15 4.28 -8.13 -15.02
CA ARG A 15 4.69 -6.83 -15.56
C ARG A 15 4.07 -5.67 -14.76
N LEU A 16 2.80 -5.77 -14.39
CA LEU A 16 2.13 -4.75 -13.58
C LEU A 16 2.70 -4.71 -12.16
N VAL A 17 2.94 -5.87 -11.54
CA VAL A 17 3.62 -5.93 -10.23
C VAL A 17 5.01 -5.30 -10.30
N PHE A 18 5.79 -5.59 -11.35
CA PHE A 18 7.11 -4.99 -11.56
C PHE A 18 7.04 -3.45 -11.60
N TRP A 19 6.10 -2.87 -12.35
CA TRP A 19 5.95 -1.42 -12.41
C TRP A 19 5.46 -0.84 -11.06
N GLY A 20 4.62 -1.57 -10.33
CA GLY A 20 4.25 -1.19 -8.97
C GLY A 20 5.46 -1.11 -8.04
N LEU A 21 6.35 -2.10 -8.09
CA LEU A 21 7.60 -2.11 -7.32
C LEU A 21 8.56 -0.98 -7.72
N VAL A 22 8.65 -0.65 -9.02
CA VAL A 22 9.44 0.49 -9.51
C VAL A 22 8.90 1.81 -8.95
N CYS A 23 7.58 2.00 -8.96
CA CYS A 23 6.95 3.17 -8.34
C CYS A 23 7.21 3.22 -6.83
N GLY A 24 7.16 2.08 -6.14
CA GLY A 24 7.53 1.98 -4.72
C GLY A 24 8.97 2.42 -4.47
N LEU A 25 9.93 1.94 -5.26
CA LEU A 25 11.33 2.33 -5.17
C LEU A 25 11.51 3.85 -5.37
N LEU A 26 10.80 4.44 -6.32
CA LEU A 26 10.81 5.89 -6.52
C LEU A 26 10.20 6.63 -5.32
N GLY A 27 9.14 6.09 -4.74
CA GLY A 27 8.53 6.59 -3.51
C GLY A 27 9.52 6.60 -2.34
N ASP A 28 10.24 5.50 -2.13
CA ASP A 28 11.29 5.39 -1.11
C ASP A 28 12.40 6.42 -1.29
N ALA A 29 12.89 6.57 -2.52
CA ALA A 29 13.92 7.55 -2.84
C ALA A 29 13.46 8.98 -2.53
N LEU A 30 12.23 9.34 -2.91
CA LEU A 30 11.63 10.64 -2.63
C LEU A 30 11.43 10.86 -1.12
N LEU A 31 10.94 9.85 -0.40
CA LEU A 31 10.81 9.92 1.05
C LEU A 31 12.17 10.04 1.76
N ALA A 32 13.23 9.41 1.24
CA ALA A 32 14.58 9.57 1.78
C ALA A 32 15.13 10.98 1.56
N LEU A 33 14.86 11.57 0.40
CA LEU A 33 15.32 12.94 0.07
C LEU A 33 14.74 14.01 1.01
N ARG A 34 13.57 13.79 1.63
CA ARG A 34 12.97 14.72 2.59
C ARG A 34 13.89 15.02 3.79
N PHE A 35 14.76 14.09 4.16
CA PHE A 35 15.69 14.28 5.28
C PHE A 35 16.90 15.14 4.90
N LEU A 36 17.26 15.17 3.62
CA LEU A 36 18.38 15.97 3.12
C LEU A 36 17.99 17.45 2.94
N TRP A 37 16.76 17.72 2.50
CA TRP A 37 16.28 19.08 2.22
C TRP A 37 15.12 19.47 3.12
N LYS A 38 15.42 19.92 4.33
CA LYS A 38 14.42 20.31 5.35
C LYS A 38 13.43 21.37 4.89
N LYS A 39 13.82 22.29 3.98
CA LYS A 39 12.94 23.35 3.46
C LYS A 39 11.84 22.82 2.52
N THR A 40 12.06 21.69 1.87
CA THR A 40 11.16 21.06 0.91
C THR A 40 10.63 19.71 1.40
N HIS A 41 10.71 19.48 2.72
CA HIS A 41 10.28 18.25 3.36
C HIS A 41 8.87 17.79 2.91
N ASP A 42 7.88 18.70 2.95
CA ASP A 42 6.50 18.39 2.61
C ASP A 42 6.33 18.06 1.12
N VAL A 43 7.10 18.73 0.25
CA VAL A 43 7.07 18.47 -1.21
C VAL A 43 7.55 17.06 -1.50
N PHE A 44 8.69 16.63 -0.91
CA PHE A 44 9.21 15.28 -1.08
C PHE A 44 8.31 14.23 -0.45
N PHE A 45 7.69 14.55 0.70
CA PHE A 45 6.72 13.66 1.32
C PHE A 45 5.50 13.43 0.41
N ILE A 46 4.91 14.50 -0.11
CA ILE A 46 3.76 14.43 -1.03
C ILE A 46 4.15 13.69 -2.32
N ALA A 47 5.29 14.01 -2.91
CA ALA A 47 5.76 13.36 -4.14
C ALA A 47 6.00 11.85 -3.93
N GLY A 48 6.60 11.45 -2.81
CA GLY A 48 6.79 10.06 -2.43
C GLY A 48 5.46 9.33 -2.25
N THR A 49 4.51 9.93 -1.53
CA THR A 49 3.16 9.39 -1.34
C THR A 49 2.45 9.20 -2.69
N LEU A 50 2.55 10.15 -3.61
CA LEU A 50 1.96 10.03 -4.95
C LEU A 50 2.63 8.93 -5.80
N ALA A 51 3.94 8.71 -5.63
CA ALA A 51 4.64 7.62 -6.32
C ALA A 51 4.15 6.25 -5.80
N PHE A 52 3.98 6.08 -4.49
CA PHE A 52 3.38 4.87 -3.92
C PHE A 52 1.93 4.68 -4.39
N PHE A 53 1.12 5.74 -4.38
CA PHE A 53 -0.25 5.72 -4.89
C PHE A 53 -0.31 5.20 -6.34
N ALA A 54 0.57 5.70 -7.21
CA ALA A 54 0.69 5.20 -8.58
C ALA A 54 1.08 3.70 -8.62
N GLY A 55 1.99 3.28 -7.75
CA GLY A 55 2.36 1.87 -7.60
C GLY A 55 1.20 0.97 -7.22
N HIS A 56 0.36 1.43 -6.30
CA HIS A 56 -0.83 0.70 -5.86
C HIS A 56 -1.88 0.58 -6.97
N ILE A 57 -2.01 1.58 -7.85
CA ILE A 57 -2.87 1.45 -9.04
C ILE A 57 -2.39 0.28 -9.91
N PHE A 58 -1.08 0.15 -10.14
CA PHE A 58 -0.54 -1.01 -10.87
C PHE A 58 -0.84 -2.33 -10.17
N TYR A 59 -0.79 -2.38 -8.84
CA TYR A 59 -1.15 -3.56 -8.05
C TYR A 59 -2.63 -3.92 -8.18
N ILE A 60 -3.53 -2.94 -8.11
CA ILE A 60 -4.97 -3.16 -8.35
C ILE A 60 -5.19 -3.75 -9.75
N LEU A 61 -4.58 -3.15 -10.77
CA LEU A 61 -4.67 -3.64 -12.15
C LEU A 61 -4.13 -5.07 -12.29
N ALA A 62 -3.03 -5.40 -11.59
CA ALA A 62 -2.48 -6.75 -11.58
C ALA A 62 -3.48 -7.75 -10.97
N ILE A 63 -4.05 -7.43 -9.81
CA ILE A 63 -5.03 -8.28 -9.13
C ILE A 63 -6.26 -8.52 -10.04
N LEU A 64 -6.77 -7.45 -10.65
CA LEU A 64 -7.94 -7.52 -11.53
C LEU A 64 -7.69 -8.31 -12.83
N LYS A 65 -6.42 -8.50 -13.25
CA LYS A 65 -6.09 -9.43 -14.35
C LYS A 65 -6.32 -10.89 -13.98
N LEU A 66 -6.17 -11.26 -12.72
CA LEU A 66 -6.38 -12.61 -12.20
C LEU A 66 -7.80 -12.82 -11.66
N ALA A 67 -8.39 -11.79 -11.09
CA ALA A 67 -9.71 -11.81 -10.47
C ALA A 67 -10.50 -10.52 -10.82
N PRO A 68 -11.13 -10.45 -12.01
CA PRO A 68 -11.78 -9.23 -12.49
C PRO A 68 -12.87 -8.68 -11.57
N ASP A 69 -13.55 -9.53 -10.83
CA ASP A 69 -14.66 -9.15 -9.94
C ASP A 69 -14.23 -8.88 -8.49
N ALA A 70 -12.91 -8.94 -8.20
CA ALA A 70 -12.39 -8.76 -6.85
C ALA A 70 -12.79 -7.42 -6.22
N TRP A 71 -12.93 -6.35 -7.00
CA TRP A 71 -13.27 -5.00 -6.54
C TRP A 71 -14.65 -4.91 -5.88
N GLN A 72 -15.62 -5.76 -6.29
CA GLN A 72 -17.01 -5.69 -5.79
C GLN A 72 -17.08 -5.97 -4.28
N TYR A 73 -16.31 -6.95 -3.80
CA TYR A 73 -16.25 -7.32 -2.39
C TYR A 73 -15.18 -6.52 -1.62
N ALA A 74 -14.21 -5.96 -2.35
CA ALA A 74 -13.13 -5.18 -1.76
C ALA A 74 -13.62 -3.83 -1.21
N ILE A 75 -14.59 -3.20 -1.87
CA ILE A 75 -15.11 -1.88 -1.43
C ILE A 75 -15.61 -1.92 0.02
N PRO A 76 -16.58 -2.78 0.40
CA PRO A 76 -17.06 -2.80 1.77
C PRO A 76 -15.98 -3.19 2.78
N LEU A 77 -15.09 -4.12 2.44
CA LEU A 77 -13.97 -4.50 3.31
C LEU A 77 -13.01 -3.33 3.54
N ALA A 78 -12.67 -2.59 2.49
CA ALA A 78 -11.79 -1.43 2.60
C ALA A 78 -12.41 -0.32 3.43
N LEU A 79 -13.71 -0.06 3.28
CA LEU A 79 -14.43 0.93 4.06
C LEU A 79 -14.48 0.56 5.56
N ILE A 80 -14.73 -0.71 5.88
CA ILE A 80 -14.69 -1.20 7.26
C ILE A 80 -13.27 -1.05 7.83
N ALA A 81 -12.26 -1.49 7.10
CA ALA A 81 -10.87 -1.38 7.53
C ALA A 81 -10.42 0.08 7.72
N LEU A 82 -10.84 0.98 6.83
CA LEU A 82 -10.58 2.42 6.96
C LEU A 82 -11.24 3.00 8.21
N GLY A 83 -12.49 2.61 8.50
CA GLY A 83 -13.18 3.00 9.72
C GLY A 83 -12.45 2.54 10.98
N VAL A 84 -11.99 1.29 11.00
CA VAL A 84 -11.21 0.73 12.12
C VAL A 84 -9.86 1.44 12.25
N ALA A 85 -9.13 1.64 11.15
CA ALA A 85 -7.86 2.36 11.16
C ALA A 85 -8.02 3.80 11.62
N GLY A 86 -9.08 4.49 11.18
CA GLY A 86 -9.42 5.85 11.62
C GLY A 86 -9.75 5.94 13.12
N PHE A 87 -10.42 4.94 13.67
CA PHE A 87 -10.70 4.86 15.09
C PHE A 87 -9.43 4.65 15.92
N TYR A 88 -8.55 3.74 15.49
CA TYR A 88 -7.30 3.46 16.20
C TYR A 88 -6.22 4.53 16.03
N SER A 89 -6.12 5.16 14.87
CA SER A 89 -5.14 6.23 14.62
C SER A 89 -5.44 7.48 15.41
N ASN A 90 -6.59 7.51 16.04
CA ASN A 90 -7.09 8.59 16.87
C ASN A 90 -6.46 9.95 16.52
N ALA A 91 -7.20 10.78 15.79
CA ALA A 91 -6.76 12.08 15.28
C ALA A 91 -6.07 13.01 16.32
N LYS A 92 -6.14 12.68 17.60
CA LYS A 92 -5.48 13.37 18.72
C LYS A 92 -3.97 13.16 18.76
N GLN A 93 -3.43 12.07 18.14
CA GLN A 93 -1.99 11.77 18.19
C GLN A 93 -1.23 12.25 16.94
N VAL A 94 -1.96 12.60 15.86
CA VAL A 94 -1.34 12.94 14.57
C VAL A 94 -1.68 14.38 14.21
N LYS A 95 -0.68 15.25 14.18
CA LYS A 95 -0.82 16.65 13.77
C LYS A 95 -0.48 16.85 12.29
N ALA A 96 -1.14 16.12 11.40
CA ALA A 96 -0.87 16.13 9.95
C ALA A 96 -1.33 17.43 9.23
N GLY A 97 -2.10 18.30 9.90
CA GLY A 97 -2.50 19.59 9.34
C GLY A 97 -3.16 19.48 7.95
N LYS A 98 -2.64 20.23 6.97
CA LYS A 98 -3.16 20.27 5.60
C LYS A 98 -2.95 18.97 4.81
N ILE A 99 -2.06 18.08 5.26
CA ILE A 99 -1.72 16.81 4.59
C ILE A 99 -2.69 15.69 5.00
N LEU A 100 -3.47 15.89 6.06
CA LEU A 100 -4.41 14.88 6.58
C LEU A 100 -5.36 14.29 5.52
N PRO A 101 -6.02 15.08 4.65
CA PRO A 101 -6.91 14.53 3.63
C PRO A 101 -6.19 13.59 2.65
N LEU A 102 -4.98 13.96 2.23
CA LEU A 102 -4.15 13.12 1.37
C LEU A 102 -3.80 11.80 2.07
N GLY A 103 -3.44 11.85 3.35
CA GLY A 103 -3.15 10.66 4.14
C GLY A 103 -4.35 9.72 4.28
N ILE A 104 -5.57 10.24 4.46
CA ILE A 104 -6.79 9.44 4.54
C ILE A 104 -7.07 8.74 3.20
N ILE A 105 -6.97 9.48 2.09
CA ILE A 105 -7.16 8.91 0.74
C ILE A 105 -6.12 7.82 0.48
N TYR A 106 -4.87 8.08 0.81
CA TYR A 106 -3.77 7.14 0.63
C TYR A 106 -3.97 5.85 1.44
N ILE A 107 -4.28 5.95 2.74
CA ILE A 107 -4.54 4.77 3.58
C ILE A 107 -5.76 4.00 3.07
N GLY A 108 -6.80 4.69 2.62
CA GLY A 108 -7.97 4.06 2.01
C GLY A 108 -7.61 3.24 0.77
N GLU A 109 -6.73 3.76 -0.06
CA GLU A 109 -6.25 3.08 -1.27
C GLU A 109 -5.38 1.86 -0.94
N VAL A 110 -4.44 1.97 0.00
CA VAL A 110 -3.62 0.82 0.47
C VAL A 110 -4.50 -0.31 1.00
N LEU A 111 -5.49 0.03 1.82
CA LEU A 111 -6.45 -0.95 2.34
C LEU A 111 -7.30 -1.57 1.24
N PHE A 112 -7.67 -0.80 0.21
CA PHE A 112 -8.40 -1.30 -0.96
C PHE A 112 -7.57 -2.29 -1.77
N VAL A 113 -6.27 -2.07 -1.95
CA VAL A 113 -5.35 -3.03 -2.57
C VAL A 113 -5.37 -4.36 -1.82
N ALA A 114 -5.18 -4.32 -0.50
CA ALA A 114 -5.21 -5.52 0.33
C ALA A 114 -6.57 -6.24 0.26
N ALA A 115 -7.67 -5.50 0.29
CA ALA A 115 -9.01 -6.04 0.18
C ALA A 115 -9.27 -6.68 -1.20
N CYS A 116 -8.80 -6.06 -2.29
CA CYS A 116 -8.85 -6.65 -3.64
C CYS A 116 -8.07 -7.97 -3.71
N ALA A 117 -6.88 -8.01 -3.12
CA ALA A 117 -6.07 -9.22 -3.10
C ALA A 117 -6.75 -10.36 -2.32
N LEU A 118 -7.33 -10.05 -1.15
CA LEU A 118 -8.10 -11.02 -0.37
C LEU A 118 -9.33 -11.54 -1.14
N SER A 119 -10.14 -10.62 -1.66
CA SER A 119 -11.33 -10.97 -2.45
C SER A 119 -10.95 -11.84 -3.66
N GLY A 120 -9.92 -11.46 -4.40
CA GLY A 120 -9.43 -12.24 -5.52
C GLY A 120 -8.88 -13.60 -5.11
N ALA A 121 -8.17 -13.70 -3.98
CA ALA A 121 -7.67 -14.96 -3.45
C ALA A 121 -8.80 -15.93 -3.10
N LEU A 122 -9.88 -15.43 -2.47
CA LEU A 122 -11.05 -16.24 -2.10
C LEU A 122 -11.83 -16.70 -3.33
N GLN A 123 -11.98 -15.85 -4.35
CA GLN A 123 -12.71 -16.20 -5.58
C GLN A 123 -11.96 -17.21 -6.45
N THR A 124 -10.63 -17.09 -6.53
CA THR A 124 -9.81 -17.89 -7.45
C THR A 124 -9.02 -19.00 -6.77
N SER A 125 -9.06 -19.08 -5.43
CA SER A 125 -8.21 -19.97 -4.62
C SER A 125 -6.70 -19.79 -4.95
N SER A 126 -6.30 -18.58 -5.33
CA SER A 126 -4.94 -18.27 -5.75
C SER A 126 -4.04 -18.03 -4.54
N ARG A 127 -3.00 -18.87 -4.39
CA ARG A 127 -1.97 -18.68 -3.36
C ARG A 127 -1.20 -17.38 -3.56
N ALA A 128 -0.94 -16.98 -4.80
CA ALA A 128 -0.25 -15.74 -5.13
C ALA A 128 -1.02 -14.53 -4.61
N LEU A 129 -2.33 -14.45 -4.87
CA LEU A 129 -3.17 -13.36 -4.36
C LEU A 129 -3.30 -13.39 -2.83
N PHE A 130 -3.27 -14.56 -2.21
CA PHE A 130 -3.26 -14.66 -0.75
C PHE A 130 -1.95 -14.14 -0.13
N LEU A 131 -0.80 -14.46 -0.72
CA LEU A 131 0.48 -13.87 -0.32
C LEU A 131 0.51 -12.38 -0.54
N PHE A 132 -0.02 -11.92 -1.67
CA PHE A 132 -0.17 -10.50 -1.97
C PHE A 132 -1.03 -9.78 -0.91
N PHE A 133 -2.12 -10.40 -0.46
CA PHE A 133 -2.95 -9.88 0.63
C PHE A 133 -2.14 -9.71 1.93
N ILE A 134 -1.35 -10.73 2.32
CA ILE A 134 -0.47 -10.63 3.51
C ILE A 134 0.51 -9.47 3.34
N GLY A 135 1.13 -9.35 2.15
CA GLY A 135 1.99 -8.22 1.80
C GLY A 135 1.28 -6.88 1.93
N GLY A 136 0.07 -6.77 1.39
CA GLY A 136 -0.76 -5.56 1.49
C GLY A 136 -1.11 -5.17 2.93
N LEU A 137 -1.37 -6.15 3.81
CA LEU A 137 -1.57 -5.90 5.24
C LEU A 137 -0.28 -5.39 5.91
N CYS A 138 0.85 -6.03 5.66
CA CYS A 138 2.14 -5.59 6.17
C CYS A 138 2.46 -4.17 5.71
N PHE A 139 2.18 -3.85 4.44
CA PHE A 139 2.37 -2.53 3.87
C PHE A 139 1.49 -1.48 4.58
N SER A 140 0.19 -1.78 4.72
CA SER A 140 -0.77 -0.91 5.41
C SER A 140 -0.35 -0.62 6.87
N LEU A 141 0.12 -1.64 7.59
CA LEU A 141 0.61 -1.47 8.97
C LEU A 141 1.88 -0.62 9.01
N SER A 142 2.81 -0.85 8.09
CA SER A 142 4.03 -0.06 7.95
C SER A 142 3.73 1.41 7.71
N ASP A 143 2.83 1.71 6.75
CA ASP A 143 2.48 3.07 6.39
C ASP A 143 1.71 3.79 7.50
N ASN A 144 0.86 3.08 8.24
CA ASN A 144 0.21 3.63 9.42
C ASN A 144 1.26 4.04 10.47
N MET A 145 2.28 3.20 10.69
CA MET A 145 3.39 3.55 11.57
C MET A 145 4.21 4.73 11.03
N LEU A 146 4.42 4.80 9.71
CA LEU A 146 5.13 5.92 9.08
C LEU A 146 4.42 7.25 9.33
N VAL A 147 3.10 7.29 9.20
CA VAL A 147 2.28 8.49 9.48
C VAL A 147 2.42 8.89 10.95
N VAL A 148 2.29 7.93 11.88
CA VAL A 148 2.42 8.20 13.32
C VAL A 148 3.82 8.70 13.68
N LEU A 149 4.89 8.16 13.07
CA LEU A 149 6.27 8.61 13.30
C LEU A 149 6.57 9.96 12.65
N SER A 150 5.96 10.25 11.47
CA SER A 150 6.21 11.50 10.75
C SER A 150 5.47 12.70 11.35
N PHE A 151 4.30 12.50 11.93
CA PHE A 151 3.41 13.56 12.42
C PHE A 151 3.03 13.41 13.91
N GLY A 152 3.47 12.34 14.56
CA GLY A 152 3.26 12.10 15.99
C GLY A 152 4.32 12.78 16.86
N THR A 153 4.08 12.75 18.17
CA THR A 153 4.96 13.39 19.17
C THR A 153 5.96 12.42 19.82
N ASN A 154 5.99 11.16 19.40
CA ASN A 154 6.72 10.11 20.10
C ASN A 154 7.71 9.38 19.19
N ASP A 155 8.98 9.79 19.22
CA ASP A 155 10.10 9.12 18.54
C ASP A 155 10.51 7.86 19.34
N ASN A 156 10.03 6.70 18.89
CA ASN A 156 10.44 5.42 19.46
C ASN A 156 11.26 4.64 18.42
N PRO A 157 12.55 4.34 18.68
CA PRO A 157 13.43 3.63 17.72
C PRO A 157 12.91 2.23 17.39
N TYR A 158 12.24 1.56 18.32
CA TYR A 158 11.63 0.25 18.06
C TYR A 158 10.51 0.33 17.02
N ARG A 159 9.70 1.40 17.03
CA ARG A 159 8.66 1.61 16.01
C ARG A 159 9.25 1.77 14.62
N ASN A 160 10.37 2.49 14.52
CA ASN A 160 11.07 2.66 13.25
C ASN A 160 11.61 1.32 12.73
N ALA A 161 12.20 0.50 13.58
CA ALA A 161 12.66 -0.85 13.19
C ALA A 161 11.48 -1.74 12.72
N VAL A 162 10.38 -1.77 13.47
CA VAL A 162 9.19 -2.56 13.12
C VAL A 162 8.59 -2.09 11.79
N LEU A 163 8.52 -0.77 11.55
CA LEU A 163 8.10 -0.20 10.28
C LEU A 163 8.89 -0.78 9.10
N HIS A 164 10.22 -0.75 9.18
CA HIS A 164 11.07 -1.24 8.09
C HIS A 164 10.93 -2.76 7.90
N VAL A 165 10.83 -3.54 8.97
CA VAL A 165 10.61 -4.98 8.89
C VAL A 165 9.28 -5.27 8.17
N LEU A 166 8.19 -4.63 8.57
CA LEU A 166 6.89 -4.79 7.92
C LEU A 166 6.93 -4.37 6.45
N TYR A 167 7.61 -3.27 6.15
CA TYR A 167 7.76 -2.77 4.79
C TYR A 167 8.50 -3.77 3.89
N TYR A 168 9.67 -4.28 4.33
CA TYR A 168 10.41 -5.26 3.53
C TYR A 168 9.68 -6.59 3.40
N MET A 169 8.99 -7.06 4.46
CA MET A 169 8.11 -8.22 4.35
C MET A 169 7.00 -8.00 3.32
N ALA A 170 6.39 -6.81 3.30
CA ALA A 170 5.39 -6.46 2.31
C ALA A 170 5.93 -6.59 0.88
N GLN A 171 7.10 -6.01 0.60
CA GLN A 171 7.74 -6.06 -0.72
C GLN A 171 8.00 -7.51 -1.17
N VAL A 172 8.49 -8.36 -0.25
CA VAL A 172 8.76 -9.79 -0.56
C VAL A 172 7.48 -10.57 -0.86
N PHE A 173 6.39 -10.30 -0.13
CA PHE A 173 5.12 -11.01 -0.35
C PHE A 173 4.36 -10.51 -1.59
N ILE A 174 4.56 -9.26 -2.00
CA ILE A 174 3.95 -8.68 -3.20
C ILE A 174 4.70 -9.13 -4.47
N ALA A 175 6.02 -9.28 -4.41
CA ALA A 175 6.87 -9.69 -5.54
C ALA A 175 6.70 -11.16 -5.90
#